data_aa8b0b57e42e3498de15a5bed8d2a5a0
#
_entry.id   aa8b0b57e42e3498de15a5bed8d2a5a0
#
_cell.length_a   1.000
_cell.length_b   1.000
_cell.length_c   1.000
_cell.angle_alpha   90.00
_cell.angle_beta   90.00
_cell.angle_gamma   90.00
#
_symmetry.space_group_name_H-M   'P 1'
#
loop_
_entity.id
_entity.type
_entity.pdbx_description
1 polymer ?
#
loop_
_entity_poly.entity_id
_entity_poly.type
_entity_poly.pdbx_seq_one_letter_code
_entity_poly.pdbx_strand_id
1 'polypeptide(L)'
;ENCIAPSVWKRDYQQGAVFVNSTDQSVIIDFDEEFEKIRGSQDPVTNDGSIVSSIDIPAKDGLVLLRPLQLLTGAPFVNGAFARVLKGDGTPKRNGFFSYLPSHKGGVKLLVTDLNHDVSPETVLIDATTITVSATDGSVRSSFMPLSHAWSGGFSIATVDLDGDGGDEILASPAQSLKKGFGKSKPSDLGVTSSKVMAFDPFRG
;
A
#
# COMPACT_ATOMS: atom_id res chain seq x y z
N GLU A 1 14.77 6.26 16.69
CA GLU A 1 15.08 5.08 17.53
C GLU A 1 14.28 5.18 18.82
N ASN A 2 13.52 4.16 19.13
CA ASN A 2 12.71 4.09 20.34
C ASN A 2 13.21 2.97 21.24
N CYS A 3 13.40 3.26 22.53
CA CYS A 3 13.61 2.26 23.55
C CYS A 3 12.25 1.63 23.88
N ILE A 4 12.04 0.36 23.52
CA ILE A 4 10.76 -0.35 23.68
C ILE A 4 10.71 -1.21 24.95
N ALA A 5 11.88 -1.52 25.53
CA ALA A 5 12.07 -2.14 26.81
C ALA A 5 13.44 -1.70 27.37
N PRO A 6 13.75 -1.86 28.66
CA PRO A 6 15.06 -1.49 29.19
C PRO A 6 16.20 -2.09 28.37
N SER A 7 16.98 -1.22 27.72
CA SER A 7 18.13 -1.60 26.85
C SER A 7 17.76 -2.46 25.63
N VAL A 8 16.51 -2.41 25.18
CA VAL A 8 16.06 -2.97 23.90
C VAL A 8 15.58 -1.83 23.03
N TRP A 9 16.14 -1.75 21.84
CA TRP A 9 15.93 -0.64 20.92
C TRP A 9 15.20 -1.12 19.67
N LYS A 10 14.26 -0.31 19.17
CA LYS A 10 13.58 -0.49 17.89
C LYS A 10 13.88 0.69 16.97
N ARG A 11 14.14 0.41 15.72
CA ARG A 11 14.15 1.39 14.64
C ARG A 11 13.25 0.94 13.52
N ASP A 12 12.26 1.76 13.22
CA ASP A 12 11.32 1.51 12.14
C ASP A 12 11.87 1.98 10.79
N TYR A 13 11.51 1.24 9.74
CA TYR A 13 11.75 1.52 8.35
C TYR A 13 10.45 1.23 7.57
N GLN A 14 10.33 1.76 6.38
CA GLN A 14 9.15 1.57 5.52
C GLN A 14 8.78 0.08 5.33
N GLN A 15 9.77 -0.79 5.14
CA GLN A 15 9.56 -2.20 4.83
C GLN A 15 9.78 -3.13 6.04
N GLY A 16 9.99 -2.62 7.24
CA GLY A 16 10.25 -3.45 8.39
C GLY A 16 10.80 -2.69 9.59
N ALA A 17 11.35 -3.41 10.54
CA ALA A 17 11.99 -2.84 11.70
C ALA A 17 13.25 -3.61 12.10
N VAL A 18 14.17 -2.92 12.74
CA VAL A 18 15.35 -3.52 13.34
C VAL A 18 15.22 -3.43 14.86
N PHE A 19 15.51 -4.53 15.53
CA PHE A 19 15.50 -4.66 16.97
C PHE A 19 16.89 -5.01 17.47
N VAL A 20 17.31 -4.43 18.57
CA VAL A 20 18.61 -4.70 19.19
C VAL A 20 18.42 -4.89 20.69
N ASN A 21 18.81 -6.05 21.19
CA ASN A 21 18.85 -6.36 22.61
C ASN A 21 20.30 -6.21 23.13
N SER A 22 20.58 -5.16 23.87
CA SER A 22 21.90 -4.91 24.45
C SER A 22 22.08 -5.53 25.85
N THR A 23 21.09 -6.28 26.33
CA THR A 23 21.16 -6.94 27.66
C THR A 23 21.90 -8.27 27.62
N ASP A 24 22.23 -8.80 28.80
CA ASP A 24 22.85 -10.13 28.94
C ASP A 24 21.82 -11.27 29.07
N GLN A 25 20.54 -10.97 28.83
CA GLN A 25 19.43 -11.93 28.88
C GLN A 25 18.61 -11.83 27.60
N SER A 26 17.96 -12.92 27.20
CA SER A 26 16.97 -12.84 26.14
C SER A 26 15.75 -12.04 26.60
N VAL A 27 15.11 -11.33 25.67
CA VAL A 27 13.94 -10.50 25.95
C VAL A 27 12.84 -10.81 24.95
N ILE A 28 11.65 -11.15 25.46
CA ILE A 28 10.46 -11.34 24.64
C ILE A 28 9.81 -9.96 24.41
N ILE A 29 9.54 -9.66 23.16
CA ILE A 29 8.84 -8.45 22.73
C ILE A 29 7.53 -8.86 22.05
N ASP A 30 6.42 -8.35 22.56
CA ASP A 30 5.12 -8.44 21.91
C ASP A 30 4.92 -7.21 21.01
N PHE A 31 4.34 -7.43 19.84
CA PHE A 31 4.15 -6.40 18.82
C PHE A 31 2.66 -6.04 18.68
N ASP A 32 2.39 -4.78 18.44
CA ASP A 32 1.05 -4.29 18.08
C ASP A 32 0.69 -4.62 16.63
N GLU A 33 1.69 -5.01 15.82
CA GLU A 33 1.56 -5.40 14.42
C GLU A 33 2.21 -6.77 14.17
N GLU A 34 1.92 -7.38 13.02
CA GLU A 34 2.59 -8.62 12.60
C GLU A 34 3.86 -8.30 11.82
N PHE A 35 4.93 -9.03 12.10
CA PHE A 35 6.17 -8.99 11.33
C PHE A 35 6.45 -10.33 10.67
N GLU A 36 7.15 -10.31 9.56
CA GLU A 36 7.69 -11.49 8.86
C GLU A 36 9.19 -11.58 9.13
N LYS A 37 9.63 -12.74 9.60
CA LYS A 37 11.07 -13.03 9.71
C LYS A 37 11.70 -13.10 8.31
N ILE A 38 12.94 -12.69 8.19
CA ILE A 38 13.69 -12.87 6.95
C ILE A 38 13.76 -14.37 6.62
N ARG A 39 13.66 -14.71 5.36
CA ARG A 39 13.89 -16.08 4.91
C ARG A 39 15.37 -16.22 4.51
N GLY A 40 16.18 -16.68 5.45
CA GLY A 40 17.63 -16.77 5.29
C GLY A 40 18.14 -18.19 5.21
N SER A 41 19.20 -18.41 4.46
CA SER A 41 19.86 -19.71 4.34
C SER A 41 21.00 -19.93 5.34
N GLN A 42 21.51 -18.85 5.95
CA GLN A 42 22.64 -18.93 6.90
C GLN A 42 22.19 -19.35 8.31
N ASP A 43 20.99 -18.90 8.72
CA ASP A 43 20.36 -19.32 9.97
C ASP A 43 18.86 -19.57 9.71
N PRO A 44 18.52 -20.73 9.15
CA PRO A 44 17.15 -21.03 8.77
C PRO A 44 16.22 -21.32 9.96
N VAL A 45 16.75 -21.43 11.17
CA VAL A 45 15.95 -21.62 12.39
C VAL A 45 15.40 -20.28 12.87
N THR A 46 16.25 -19.27 12.95
CA THR A 46 15.86 -17.90 13.30
C THR A 46 15.14 -17.20 12.15
N ASN A 47 15.68 -17.36 10.94
CA ASN A 47 15.21 -16.70 9.72
C ASN A 47 14.39 -17.66 8.84
N ASP A 48 13.27 -18.13 9.37
CA ASP A 48 12.42 -19.16 8.76
C ASP A 48 11.32 -18.60 7.86
N GLY A 49 11.18 -17.26 7.81
CA GLY A 49 10.13 -16.57 7.05
C GLY A 49 8.75 -16.65 7.69
N SER A 50 8.65 -17.04 8.96
CA SER A 50 7.36 -17.07 9.67
C SER A 50 6.86 -15.67 10.01
N ILE A 51 5.53 -15.52 10.08
CA ILE A 51 4.88 -14.30 10.55
C ILE A 51 4.70 -14.42 12.06
N VAL A 52 5.14 -13.39 12.79
CA VAL A 52 5.16 -13.34 14.24
C VAL A 52 4.50 -12.07 14.76
N SER A 53 3.78 -12.19 15.88
CA SER A 53 3.27 -11.07 16.69
C SER A 53 4.04 -10.91 18.00
N SER A 54 4.98 -11.81 18.27
CA SER A 54 5.89 -11.78 19.40
C SER A 54 7.19 -12.48 19.03
N ILE A 55 8.30 -12.06 19.60
CA ILE A 55 9.61 -12.68 19.33
C ILE A 55 10.51 -12.64 20.56
N ASP A 56 11.30 -13.69 20.75
CA ASP A 56 12.39 -13.72 21.70
C ASP A 56 13.67 -13.25 21.02
N ILE A 57 14.25 -12.15 21.52
CA ILE A 57 15.51 -11.60 21.04
C ILE A 57 16.63 -12.06 21.96
N PRO A 58 17.59 -12.85 21.49
CA PRO A 58 18.67 -13.34 22.31
C PRO A 58 19.49 -12.23 22.97
N ALA A 59 20.23 -12.56 24.02
CA ALA A 59 21.16 -11.65 24.68
C ALA A 59 22.21 -11.12 23.70
N LYS A 60 22.49 -9.82 23.72
CA LYS A 60 23.51 -9.16 22.88
C LYS A 60 23.30 -9.39 21.38
N ASP A 61 22.07 -9.55 20.94
CA ASP A 61 21.71 -9.87 19.56
C ASP A 61 20.74 -8.83 18.98
N GLY A 62 20.51 -8.93 17.67
CA GLY A 62 19.57 -8.07 16.96
C GLY A 62 18.87 -8.82 15.85
N LEU A 63 17.66 -8.37 15.56
CA LEU A 63 16.81 -8.97 14.53
C LEU A 63 16.35 -7.90 13.54
N VAL A 64 16.29 -8.30 12.26
CA VAL A 64 15.64 -7.54 11.21
C VAL A 64 14.35 -8.26 10.88
N LEU A 65 13.24 -7.58 11.06
CA LEU A 65 11.91 -8.09 10.76
C LEU A 65 11.29 -7.26 9.64
N LEU A 66 10.61 -7.91 8.70
CA LEU A 66 9.94 -7.27 7.59
C LEU A 66 8.45 -7.07 7.92
N ARG A 67 7.84 -6.02 7.37
CA ARG A 67 6.37 -5.94 7.37
C ARG A 67 5.81 -6.96 6.39
N PRO A 68 4.85 -7.79 6.79
CA PRO A 68 4.28 -8.79 5.90
C PRO A 68 3.65 -8.14 4.69
N LEU A 69 3.90 -8.70 3.51
CA LEU A 69 3.24 -8.27 2.29
C LEU A 69 1.72 -8.35 2.45
N GLN A 70 1.03 -7.25 2.23
CA GLN A 70 -0.42 -7.21 2.16
C GLN A 70 -0.85 -7.35 0.71
N LEU A 71 -1.59 -8.42 0.42
CA LEU A 71 -2.19 -8.61 -0.90
C LEU A 71 -3.55 -7.94 -0.93
N LEU A 72 -3.76 -7.08 -1.92
CA LEU A 72 -5.04 -6.47 -2.19
C LEU A 72 -5.62 -7.05 -3.47
N THR A 73 -6.89 -7.40 -3.41
CA THR A 73 -7.63 -7.87 -4.57
C THR A 73 -8.84 -7.00 -4.81
N GLY A 74 -9.00 -6.54 -6.04
CA GLY A 74 -10.22 -5.88 -6.51
C GLY A 74 -11.03 -6.85 -7.35
N ALA A 75 -12.32 -6.92 -7.10
CA ALA A 75 -13.23 -7.76 -7.87
C ALA A 75 -14.43 -6.96 -8.37
N PRO A 76 -14.88 -7.19 -9.61
CA PRO A 76 -16.12 -6.60 -10.11
C PRO A 76 -17.32 -7.30 -9.50
N PHE A 77 -18.19 -6.54 -8.86
CA PHE A 77 -19.48 -7.02 -8.34
C PHE A 77 -20.62 -6.19 -8.93
N VAL A 78 -21.83 -6.73 -8.85
CA VAL A 78 -23.03 -6.02 -9.30
C VAL A 78 -23.24 -4.73 -8.50
N ASN A 79 -22.81 -4.72 -7.25
CA ASN A 79 -22.99 -3.61 -6.30
C ASN A 79 -21.73 -2.74 -6.14
N GLY A 80 -20.76 -2.84 -7.05
CA GLY A 80 -19.53 -2.04 -7.00
C GLY A 80 -18.25 -2.88 -6.91
N ALA A 81 -17.11 -2.21 -6.81
CA ALA A 81 -15.83 -2.87 -6.66
C ALA A 81 -15.55 -3.18 -5.18
N PHE A 82 -15.22 -4.43 -4.92
CA PHE A 82 -14.93 -4.93 -3.59
C PHE A 82 -13.42 -5.17 -3.44
N ALA A 83 -12.83 -4.52 -2.46
CA ALA A 83 -11.41 -4.71 -2.10
C ALA A 83 -11.28 -5.61 -0.87
N ARG A 84 -10.31 -6.50 -0.90
CA ARG A 84 -10.01 -7.42 0.20
C ARG A 84 -8.55 -7.30 0.56
N VAL A 85 -8.25 -7.19 1.85
CA VAL A 85 -6.90 -7.19 2.38
C VAL A 85 -6.58 -8.60 2.88
N LEU A 86 -5.51 -9.17 2.37
CA LEU A 86 -5.04 -10.51 2.72
C LEU A 86 -3.65 -10.40 3.36
N LYS A 87 -3.32 -11.35 4.23
CA LYS A 87 -1.95 -11.57 4.70
C LYS A 87 -1.09 -12.12 3.57
N GLY A 88 0.24 -12.13 3.74
CA GLY A 88 1.16 -12.68 2.76
C GLY A 88 0.94 -14.16 2.44
N ASP A 89 0.33 -14.92 3.35
CA ASP A 89 -0.08 -16.31 3.16
C ASP A 89 -1.40 -16.50 2.39
N GLY A 90 -2.06 -15.38 2.02
CA GLY A 90 -3.33 -15.37 1.31
C GLY A 90 -4.57 -15.46 2.21
N THR A 91 -4.41 -15.55 3.53
CA THR A 91 -5.55 -15.54 4.46
C THR A 91 -6.10 -14.11 4.63
N PRO A 92 -7.43 -13.94 4.85
CA PRO A 92 -7.99 -12.62 5.09
C PRO A 92 -7.40 -11.97 6.35
N LYS A 93 -6.83 -10.76 6.21
CA LYS A 93 -6.39 -9.95 7.35
C LYS A 93 -7.59 -9.27 8.03
N ARG A 94 -8.58 -8.87 7.22
CA ARG A 94 -9.83 -8.27 7.66
C ARG A 94 -10.93 -8.49 6.62
N ASN A 95 -12.16 -8.18 6.99
CA ASN A 95 -13.27 -8.15 6.04
C ASN A 95 -12.98 -7.16 4.92
N GLY A 96 -13.36 -7.52 3.70
CA GLY A 96 -13.25 -6.63 2.56
C GLY A 96 -14.24 -5.46 2.66
N PHE A 97 -14.03 -4.46 1.83
CA PHE A 97 -14.87 -3.27 1.76
C PHE A 97 -15.18 -2.89 0.31
N PHE A 98 -16.28 -2.19 0.11
CA PHE A 98 -16.61 -1.60 -1.18
C PHE A 98 -15.88 -0.26 -1.32
N SER A 99 -15.09 -0.15 -2.37
CA SER A 99 -14.22 1.02 -2.61
C SER A 99 -14.94 2.15 -3.33
N TYR A 100 -16.09 1.85 -3.94
CA TYR A 100 -16.80 2.76 -4.83
C TYR A 100 -18.31 2.71 -4.59
N LEU A 101 -18.99 3.67 -5.24
CA LEU A 101 -20.44 3.68 -5.26
C LEU A 101 -21.01 2.36 -5.83
N PRO A 102 -22.16 1.90 -5.36
CA PRO A 102 -22.80 0.68 -5.84
C PRO A 102 -23.06 0.62 -7.36
N SER A 103 -23.09 1.79 -8.01
CA SER A 103 -23.26 1.91 -9.47
C SER A 103 -22.00 1.57 -10.25
N HIS A 104 -20.80 1.51 -9.61
CA HIS A 104 -19.56 1.16 -10.29
C HIS A 104 -19.56 -0.33 -10.67
N LYS A 105 -19.39 -0.60 -11.94
CA LYS A 105 -19.31 -1.96 -12.50
C LYS A 105 -17.93 -2.16 -13.12
N GLY A 106 -17.15 -3.03 -12.56
CA GLY A 106 -15.81 -3.35 -13.05
C GLY A 106 -14.84 -3.61 -11.92
N GLY A 107 -13.63 -4.01 -12.26
CA GLY A 107 -12.53 -4.15 -11.33
C GLY A 107 -11.84 -2.81 -11.09
N VAL A 108 -10.97 -2.81 -10.09
CA VAL A 108 -10.11 -1.69 -9.75
C VAL A 108 -8.65 -2.10 -9.89
N LYS A 109 -7.80 -1.13 -10.17
CA LYS A 109 -6.37 -1.27 -9.94
C LYS A 109 -6.07 -0.84 -8.51
N LEU A 110 -5.15 -1.53 -7.89
CA LEU A 110 -4.76 -1.29 -6.51
C LEU A 110 -3.26 -1.06 -6.45
N LEU A 111 -2.85 -0.07 -5.67
CA LEU A 111 -1.48 0.14 -5.26
C LEU A 111 -1.48 0.30 -3.74
N VAL A 112 -0.51 -0.30 -3.07
CA VAL A 112 -0.29 -0.15 -1.64
C VAL A 112 1.07 0.49 -1.46
N THR A 113 1.11 1.62 -0.82
CA THR A 113 2.33 2.37 -0.57
C THR A 113 2.12 3.29 0.63
N ASP A 114 3.18 3.56 1.36
CA ASP A 114 3.20 4.52 2.46
C ASP A 114 3.48 5.90 1.84
N LEU A 115 2.39 6.61 1.52
CA LEU A 115 2.46 7.89 0.82
C LEU A 115 2.96 9.04 1.69
N ASN A 116 2.71 8.98 3.00
CA ASN A 116 3.08 10.03 3.94
C ASN A 116 4.27 9.66 4.83
N HIS A 117 4.88 8.48 4.58
CA HIS A 117 6.01 7.93 5.30
C HIS A 117 5.79 7.81 6.82
N ASP A 118 4.53 7.55 7.23
CA ASP A 118 4.16 7.30 8.62
C ASP A 118 4.27 5.83 9.05
N VAL A 119 4.78 4.99 8.14
CA VAL A 119 4.96 3.54 8.31
C VAL A 119 3.66 2.73 8.12
N SER A 120 2.52 3.39 7.96
CA SER A 120 1.22 2.75 7.72
C SER A 120 0.83 2.92 6.26
N PRO A 121 0.88 1.85 5.45
CA PRO A 121 0.64 2.00 4.02
C PRO A 121 -0.80 2.38 3.71
N GLU A 122 -0.97 3.33 2.81
CA GLU A 122 -2.23 3.66 2.18
C GLU A 122 -2.55 2.70 1.03
N THR A 123 -3.84 2.59 0.75
CA THR A 123 -4.36 1.89 -0.42
C THR A 123 -4.84 2.91 -1.45
N VAL A 124 -4.21 2.94 -2.61
CA VAL A 124 -4.63 3.75 -3.75
C VAL A 124 -5.48 2.89 -4.66
N LEU A 125 -6.74 3.25 -4.79
CA LEU A 125 -7.74 2.58 -5.61
C LEU A 125 -7.97 3.41 -6.88
N ILE A 126 -7.89 2.78 -8.02
CA ILE A 126 -8.06 3.45 -9.31
C ILE A 126 -9.17 2.75 -10.08
N ASP A 127 -10.22 3.48 -10.34
CA ASP A 127 -11.23 3.08 -11.31
C ASP A 127 -11.01 3.74 -12.68
N ALA A 128 -12.02 3.69 -13.54
CA ALA A 128 -11.93 4.30 -14.86
C ALA A 128 -11.78 5.82 -14.82
N THR A 129 -12.22 6.49 -13.78
CA THR A 129 -12.34 7.96 -13.70
C THR A 129 -11.71 8.58 -12.48
N THR A 130 -11.66 7.83 -11.37
CA THR A 130 -11.35 8.35 -10.02
C THR A 130 -10.16 7.65 -9.42
N ILE A 131 -9.35 8.39 -8.69
CA ILE A 131 -8.31 7.87 -7.78
C ILE A 131 -8.78 8.13 -6.36
N THR A 132 -8.80 7.08 -5.55
CA THR A 132 -9.20 7.14 -4.14
C THR A 132 -8.07 6.61 -3.27
N VAL A 133 -7.64 7.41 -2.32
CA VAL A 133 -6.64 7.05 -1.30
C VAL A 133 -7.36 6.71 -0.01
N SER A 134 -7.08 5.54 0.52
CA SER A 134 -7.67 5.06 1.76
C SER A 134 -6.60 4.60 2.74
N ALA A 135 -6.81 4.83 4.02
CA ALA A 135 -6.00 4.25 5.08
C ALA A 135 -6.16 2.72 5.13
N THR A 136 -5.29 2.06 5.88
CA THR A 136 -5.29 0.59 6.05
C THR A 136 -6.62 0.06 6.60
N ASP A 137 -7.35 0.84 7.38
CA ASP A 137 -8.68 0.50 7.90
C ASP A 137 -9.82 0.64 6.87
N GLY A 138 -9.50 1.17 5.67
CA GLY A 138 -10.46 1.43 4.59
C GLY A 138 -11.12 2.81 4.66
N SER A 139 -10.81 3.64 5.65
CA SER A 139 -11.29 5.02 5.68
C SER A 139 -10.71 5.82 4.52
N VAL A 140 -11.55 6.56 3.81
CA VAL A 140 -11.12 7.39 2.68
C VAL A 140 -10.40 8.62 3.20
N ARG A 141 -9.18 8.84 2.73
CA ARG A 141 -8.37 10.03 3.01
C ARG A 141 -8.57 11.11 1.96
N SER A 142 -8.56 10.69 0.69
CA SER A 142 -8.69 11.60 -0.45
C SER A 142 -9.36 10.88 -1.61
N SER A 143 -10.10 11.63 -2.43
CA SER A 143 -10.70 11.09 -3.66
C SER A 143 -10.80 12.22 -4.69
N PHE A 144 -10.25 11.99 -5.88
CA PHE A 144 -10.21 13.01 -6.93
C PHE A 144 -10.27 12.39 -8.33
N MET A 145 -10.65 13.22 -9.29
CA MET A 145 -10.66 12.87 -10.71
C MET A 145 -9.53 13.62 -11.43
N PRO A 146 -8.47 12.93 -11.85
CA PRO A 146 -7.34 13.56 -12.55
C PRO A 146 -7.69 14.26 -13.85
N LEU A 147 -8.75 13.79 -14.50
CA LEU A 147 -9.26 14.34 -15.77
C LEU A 147 -10.75 14.66 -15.66
N SER A 148 -11.29 15.31 -16.69
CA SER A 148 -12.73 15.62 -16.74
C SER A 148 -13.60 14.36 -16.70
N HIS A 149 -14.85 14.51 -16.32
CA HIS A 149 -15.86 13.43 -16.24
C HIS A 149 -16.05 12.64 -17.55
N ALA A 150 -15.63 13.21 -18.69
CA ALA A 150 -15.71 12.53 -19.99
C ALA A 150 -14.66 11.43 -20.17
N TRP A 151 -13.59 11.42 -19.34
CA TRP A 151 -12.56 10.39 -19.40
C TRP A 151 -12.99 9.14 -18.63
N SER A 152 -12.97 8.01 -19.29
CA SER A 152 -13.30 6.70 -18.71
C SER A 152 -12.30 5.61 -19.09
N GLY A 153 -11.12 5.99 -19.57
CA GLY A 153 -10.07 5.08 -20.03
C GLY A 153 -9.19 4.51 -18.92
N GLY A 154 -9.36 4.96 -17.69
CA GLY A 154 -8.51 4.61 -16.55
C GLY A 154 -7.15 5.32 -16.59
N PHE A 155 -6.31 4.99 -15.61
CA PHE A 155 -5.00 5.62 -15.41
C PHE A 155 -3.92 4.57 -15.21
N SER A 156 -2.70 4.92 -15.59
CA SER A 156 -1.47 4.35 -15.06
C SER A 156 -0.97 5.27 -13.95
N ILE A 157 -0.55 4.71 -12.82
CA ILE A 157 -0.04 5.49 -11.71
C ILE A 157 1.32 5.00 -11.24
N ALA A 158 2.05 5.90 -10.63
CA ALA A 158 3.25 5.67 -9.83
C ALA A 158 3.25 6.66 -8.66
N THR A 159 4.08 6.41 -7.67
CA THR A 159 4.29 7.34 -6.56
C THR A 159 5.76 7.71 -6.45
N VAL A 160 6.04 8.91 -6.03
CA VAL A 160 7.38 9.45 -5.84
C VAL A 160 7.30 10.75 -5.07
N ASP A 161 8.23 10.97 -4.14
CA ASP A 161 8.46 12.27 -3.51
C ASP A 161 9.15 13.20 -4.53
N LEU A 162 8.36 14.11 -5.14
CA LEU A 162 8.83 15.03 -6.18
C LEU A 162 9.41 16.32 -5.63
N ASP A 163 8.88 16.81 -4.51
CA ASP A 163 9.28 18.10 -3.94
C ASP A 163 10.24 17.95 -2.75
N GLY A 164 10.51 16.72 -2.30
CA GLY A 164 11.48 16.41 -1.25
C GLY A 164 10.94 16.71 0.16
N ASP A 165 9.63 16.78 0.34
CA ASP A 165 9.01 17.06 1.63
C ASP A 165 8.80 15.82 2.50
N GLY A 166 9.09 14.63 1.97
CA GLY A 166 8.98 13.35 2.65
C GLY A 166 7.64 12.66 2.48
N GLY A 167 6.73 13.20 1.67
CA GLY A 167 5.51 12.56 1.23
C GLY A 167 5.58 12.18 -0.26
N ASP A 168 4.93 11.11 -0.66
CA ASP A 168 4.89 10.73 -2.07
C ASP A 168 3.70 11.37 -2.79
N GLU A 169 3.95 12.03 -3.92
CA GLU A 169 2.92 12.41 -4.87
C GLU A 169 2.46 11.24 -5.71
N ILE A 170 1.18 11.25 -6.07
CA ILE A 170 0.61 10.32 -7.03
C ILE A 170 0.78 10.88 -8.44
N LEU A 171 1.59 10.22 -9.25
CA LEU A 171 1.70 10.49 -10.67
C LEU A 171 0.63 9.72 -11.42
N ALA A 172 -0.23 10.41 -12.14
CA ALA A 172 -1.28 9.80 -12.95
C ALA A 172 -1.10 10.14 -14.43
N SER A 173 -1.17 9.12 -15.28
CA SER A 173 -1.21 9.28 -16.72
C SER A 173 -2.42 8.53 -17.29
N PRO A 174 -3.18 9.10 -18.25
CA PRO A 174 -4.26 8.40 -18.91
C PRO A 174 -3.77 7.07 -19.51
N ALA A 175 -4.42 5.97 -19.15
CA ALA A 175 -4.13 4.68 -19.76
C ALA A 175 -4.77 4.62 -21.15
N GLN A 176 -3.98 4.25 -22.17
CA GLN A 176 -4.56 3.97 -23.49
C GLN A 176 -5.36 2.69 -23.41
N SER A 177 -6.66 2.78 -23.72
CA SER A 177 -7.48 1.59 -23.92
C SER A 177 -7.06 0.91 -25.21
N LEU A 178 -6.42 -0.25 -25.12
CA LEU A 178 -6.13 -1.12 -26.27
C LEU A 178 -7.37 -1.85 -26.80
N LYS A 179 -8.57 -1.55 -26.28
CA LYS A 179 -9.81 -2.17 -26.78
C LYS A 179 -10.32 -1.46 -28.02
N LYS A 180 -10.04 -2.05 -29.18
CA LYS A 180 -10.86 -1.92 -30.38
C LYS A 180 -12.32 -2.24 -30.01
N GLY A 181 -13.18 -1.23 -29.85
CA GLY A 181 -14.61 -1.50 -29.73
C GLY A 181 -15.45 -0.62 -28.81
N PHE A 182 -14.88 0.26 -28.02
CA PHE A 182 -15.66 1.24 -27.26
C PHE A 182 -15.49 2.64 -27.84
N GLY A 183 -16.61 3.20 -28.29
CA GLY A 183 -16.88 4.57 -28.71
C GLY A 183 -15.75 5.31 -29.44
N LYS A 184 -16.03 5.83 -30.60
CA LYS A 184 -15.13 6.55 -31.51
C LYS A 184 -14.61 7.91 -30.99
N SER A 185 -14.52 8.13 -29.70
CA SER A 185 -13.94 9.35 -29.15
C SER A 185 -12.41 9.24 -29.21
N LYS A 186 -11.79 10.02 -30.08
CA LYS A 186 -10.34 10.15 -30.11
C LYS A 186 -9.88 10.88 -28.82
N PRO A 187 -8.66 10.64 -28.32
CA PRO A 187 -8.10 11.40 -27.18
C PRO A 187 -8.18 12.93 -27.40
N SER A 188 -8.07 13.41 -28.63
CA SER A 188 -8.25 14.81 -29.03
C SER A 188 -9.64 15.34 -28.72
N ASP A 189 -10.69 14.52 -28.77
CA ASP A 189 -12.07 14.94 -28.54
C ASP A 189 -12.36 15.17 -27.03
N LEU A 190 -11.46 14.65 -26.17
CA LEU A 190 -11.51 14.76 -24.71
C LEU A 190 -10.55 15.81 -24.17
N GLY A 191 -9.95 16.63 -25.05
CA GLY A 191 -8.96 17.66 -24.67
C GLY A 191 -7.59 17.10 -24.27
N VAL A 192 -7.34 15.78 -24.43
CA VAL A 192 -6.05 15.15 -24.18
C VAL A 192 -5.29 15.05 -25.49
N THR A 193 -4.55 16.08 -25.84
CA THR A 193 -3.80 16.19 -27.11
C THR A 193 -2.39 15.62 -27.06
N SER A 194 -1.92 15.17 -25.89
CA SER A 194 -0.59 14.59 -25.70
C SER A 194 -0.57 13.63 -24.51
N SER A 195 0.46 12.79 -24.41
CA SER A 195 0.76 12.04 -23.19
C SER A 195 1.03 13.02 -22.07
N LYS A 196 0.13 13.08 -21.09
CA LYS A 196 0.21 13.98 -19.95
C LYS A 196 0.40 13.15 -18.69
N VAL A 197 1.42 13.49 -17.91
CA VAL A 197 1.57 13.01 -16.54
C VAL A 197 1.16 14.15 -15.62
N MET A 198 0.34 13.87 -14.65
CA MET A 198 -0.13 14.81 -13.65
C MET A 198 0.32 14.31 -12.29
N ALA A 199 0.79 15.21 -11.45
CA ALA A 199 1.16 14.94 -10.07
C ALA A 199 0.08 15.48 -9.14
N PHE A 200 -0.25 14.73 -8.11
CA PHE A 200 -1.24 15.08 -7.09
C PHE A 200 -0.67 14.77 -5.72
N ASP A 201 -0.66 15.76 -4.85
CA ASP A 201 -0.42 15.55 -3.44
C ASP A 201 -1.74 15.08 -2.79
N PRO A 202 -1.83 13.84 -2.29
CA PRO A 202 -3.08 13.31 -1.76
C PRO A 202 -3.45 13.87 -0.38
N PHE A 203 -2.55 14.61 0.28
CA PHE A 203 -2.72 15.14 1.63
C PHE A 203 -2.79 16.67 1.68
N ARG A 204 -2.40 17.35 0.62
CA ARG A 204 -2.54 18.80 0.44
C ARG A 204 -3.70 19.08 -0.51
N GLY A 205 -4.80 19.56 0.03
CA GLY A 205 -6.00 19.96 -0.72
C GLY A 205 -5.82 21.32 -1.40
#